data_fdc88d7f3a06be707835a577da6aa29f
#
_entry.id   fdc88d7f3a06be707835a577da6aa29f
#
_cell.length_a   1.000
_cell.length_b   1.000
_cell.length_c   1.000
_cell.angle_alpha   90.00
_cell.angle_beta   90.00
_cell.angle_gamma   90.00
#
_symmetry.space_group_name_H-M   'P 1'
#
loop_
_entity.id
_entity.type
_entity.pdbx_description
1 polymer ?
#
loop_
_entity_poly.entity_id
_entity_poly.type
_entity_poly.pdbx_seq_one_letter_code
_entity_poly.pdbx_strand_id
1 'polypeptide(L)'
;ILAYTKMQEVIGTLMLDIISVKEYCEKVVKEDVNSSVLTGLNESIDNLKLGDDKTKQYKAELKKAFQEYFLPAYSDIIKTMKELDSSKNNTLGLSHMKNGKEYYELLFKQATGTDKSIEDIKKELNSMSRSSLLAVQSVISKNKNLYDEYVNGKIKTKYKDFESMLKDLDKDIKDDFPSVGTLNYRIRPIGEDLASGGVAAYFNIPALDGTTPKQIRVNMLEDALNVQSLETFSTVAHEGIPGHMYQIAYAYKNVKDPWRNSMASFLGYTEGYATYTELYALKYLDGVSADAVKLQQNMVVYQDCLIALADIGIHYEGWTKEDLSNFLEENGLGVSDVSDFYNQLQANPTAFLSYYVGYVQIANLKKDAQEELKDKFNDRDFHEAILKSGAAPFHVVEENVKDYIESAK
;
A
#
# COMPACT_ATOMS: atom_id res chain seq x y z
N ILE A 1 -11.49 -22.63 4.06
CA ILE A 1 -11.87 -21.39 3.36
C ILE A 1 -13.18 -21.62 2.59
N LEU A 2 -13.28 -22.51 1.61
CA LEU A 2 -14.49 -22.70 0.77
C LEU A 2 -15.77 -23.00 1.57
N ALA A 3 -15.68 -23.79 2.65
CA ALA A 3 -16.81 -24.04 3.54
C ALA A 3 -17.25 -22.76 4.27
N TYR A 4 -16.32 -21.91 4.67
CA TYR A 4 -16.60 -20.61 5.29
C TYR A 4 -17.28 -19.66 4.30
N THR A 5 -16.78 -19.60 3.05
CA THR A 5 -17.38 -18.79 1.98
C THR A 5 -18.86 -19.19 1.72
N LYS A 6 -19.15 -20.49 1.64
CA LYS A 6 -20.52 -20.99 1.53
C LYS A 6 -21.40 -20.64 2.74
N MET A 7 -20.83 -20.67 3.93
CA MET A 7 -21.54 -20.23 5.13
C MET A 7 -21.87 -18.73 5.08
N GLN A 8 -20.93 -17.89 4.63
CA GLN A 8 -21.17 -16.45 4.46
C GLN A 8 -22.33 -16.19 3.47
N GLU A 9 -22.39 -16.93 2.36
CA GLU A 9 -23.52 -16.82 1.41
C GLU A 9 -24.85 -17.12 2.09
N VAL A 10 -24.93 -18.23 2.87
CA VAL A 10 -26.17 -18.66 3.55
C VAL A 10 -26.65 -17.63 4.57
N ILE A 11 -25.75 -16.97 5.27
CA ILE A 11 -26.10 -15.95 6.28
C ILE A 11 -26.19 -14.53 5.71
N GLY A 12 -26.00 -14.35 4.40
CA GLY A 12 -26.13 -13.05 3.73
C GLY A 12 -24.99 -12.05 4.03
N THR A 13 -23.80 -12.55 4.36
CA THR A 13 -22.62 -11.71 4.68
C THR A 13 -21.49 -11.85 3.64
N LEU A 14 -21.76 -12.53 2.53
CA LEU A 14 -20.76 -12.72 1.48
C LEU A 14 -20.53 -11.41 0.71
N MET A 15 -19.28 -10.93 0.72
CA MET A 15 -18.80 -9.71 0.05
C MET A 15 -17.65 -10.07 -0.89
N LEU A 16 -17.73 -11.15 -1.63
CA LEU A 16 -16.68 -11.67 -2.50
C LEU A 16 -16.97 -11.31 -3.95
N ASP A 17 -15.97 -10.83 -4.67
CA ASP A 17 -16.01 -10.76 -6.13
C ASP A 17 -15.86 -12.18 -6.72
N ILE A 18 -17.01 -12.86 -6.83
CA ILE A 18 -17.11 -14.23 -7.32
C ILE A 18 -16.63 -14.32 -8.78
N ILE A 19 -16.87 -13.28 -9.58
CA ILE A 19 -16.57 -13.29 -11.02
C ILE A 19 -15.07 -13.25 -11.22
N SER A 20 -14.40 -12.25 -10.67
CA SER A 20 -12.94 -12.08 -10.83
C SER A 20 -12.15 -13.25 -10.24
N VAL A 21 -12.54 -13.78 -9.07
CA VAL A 21 -11.91 -14.96 -8.50
C VAL A 21 -12.04 -16.17 -9.40
N LYS A 22 -13.24 -16.41 -9.96
CA LYS A 22 -13.49 -17.52 -10.87
C LYS A 22 -12.66 -17.39 -12.15
N GLU A 23 -12.68 -16.23 -12.79
CA GLU A 23 -11.94 -15.97 -14.03
C GLU A 23 -10.44 -16.14 -13.86
N TYR A 24 -9.88 -15.64 -12.77
CA TYR A 24 -8.47 -15.86 -12.45
C TYR A 24 -8.15 -17.35 -12.30
N CYS A 25 -8.95 -18.09 -11.53
CA CYS A 25 -8.73 -19.52 -11.34
C CYS A 25 -8.91 -20.32 -12.66
N GLU A 26 -9.87 -19.96 -13.51
CA GLU A 26 -10.07 -20.58 -14.83
C GLU A 26 -8.85 -20.33 -15.75
N LYS A 27 -8.26 -19.13 -15.71
CA LYS A 27 -7.01 -18.81 -16.43
C LYS A 27 -5.88 -19.74 -15.99
N VAL A 28 -5.60 -19.83 -14.68
CA VAL A 28 -4.52 -20.65 -14.13
C VAL A 28 -4.68 -22.13 -14.50
N VAL A 29 -5.90 -22.67 -14.39
CA VAL A 29 -6.18 -24.09 -14.75
C VAL A 29 -6.00 -24.32 -16.26
N LYS A 30 -6.39 -23.36 -17.10
CA LYS A 30 -6.25 -23.45 -18.56
C LYS A 30 -4.79 -23.43 -19.01
N GLU A 31 -3.95 -22.67 -18.35
CA GLU A 31 -2.53 -22.56 -18.65
C GLU A 31 -1.76 -23.83 -18.26
N ASP A 32 -2.25 -24.60 -17.29
CA ASP A 32 -1.65 -25.86 -16.79
C ASP A 32 -0.16 -25.68 -16.49
N VAL A 33 0.68 -26.54 -17.07
CA VAL A 33 2.16 -26.51 -16.88
C VAL A 33 2.85 -25.32 -17.55
N ASN A 34 2.12 -24.53 -18.31
CA ASN A 34 2.63 -23.28 -18.90
C ASN A 34 2.34 -22.06 -18.04
N SER A 35 1.69 -22.24 -16.89
CA SER A 35 1.38 -21.19 -15.94
C SER A 35 2.64 -20.44 -15.48
N SER A 36 2.55 -19.14 -15.39
CA SER A 36 3.61 -18.28 -14.83
C SER A 36 3.98 -18.67 -13.40
N VAL A 37 3.04 -19.21 -12.62
CA VAL A 37 3.27 -19.73 -11.28
C VAL A 37 4.30 -20.87 -11.31
N LEU A 38 4.09 -21.88 -12.18
CA LEU A 38 5.02 -22.99 -12.30
C LEU A 38 6.37 -22.52 -12.87
N THR A 39 6.38 -21.59 -13.81
CA THR A 39 7.58 -20.98 -14.36
C THR A 39 8.40 -20.29 -13.28
N GLY A 40 7.82 -19.44 -12.46
CA GLY A 40 8.49 -18.74 -11.36
C GLY A 40 9.05 -19.68 -10.29
N LEU A 41 8.33 -20.78 -9.98
CA LEU A 41 8.82 -21.82 -9.07
C LEU A 41 10.01 -22.60 -9.66
N ASN A 42 9.98 -22.89 -10.96
CA ASN A 42 11.12 -23.53 -11.66
C ASN A 42 12.36 -22.63 -11.67
N GLU A 43 12.21 -21.32 -11.89
CA GLU A 43 13.30 -20.35 -11.76
C GLU A 43 13.87 -20.31 -10.34
N SER A 44 13.01 -20.43 -9.33
CA SER A 44 13.45 -20.51 -7.94
C SER A 44 14.32 -21.73 -7.69
N ILE A 45 14.00 -22.90 -8.27
CA ILE A 45 14.83 -24.10 -8.22
C ILE A 45 16.18 -23.87 -8.93
N ASP A 46 16.18 -23.23 -10.11
CA ASP A 46 17.42 -22.91 -10.84
C ASP A 46 18.36 -22.02 -10.02
N ASN A 47 17.80 -21.05 -9.30
CA ASN A 47 18.56 -20.15 -8.45
C ASN A 47 19.24 -20.82 -7.25
N LEU A 48 18.80 -22.04 -6.85
CA LEU A 48 19.45 -22.82 -5.79
C LEU A 48 20.80 -23.41 -6.20
N LYS A 49 21.11 -23.49 -7.51
CA LYS A 49 22.38 -23.98 -8.07
C LYS A 49 22.76 -25.38 -7.55
N LEU A 50 21.82 -26.30 -7.50
CA LEU A 50 21.95 -27.63 -6.89
C LEU A 50 22.72 -28.66 -7.73
N GLY A 51 23.13 -28.29 -8.95
CA GLY A 51 23.62 -29.21 -9.96
C GLY A 51 22.51 -29.85 -10.79
N ASP A 52 22.84 -30.31 -12.01
CA ASP A 52 21.86 -30.68 -13.05
C ASP A 52 20.90 -31.77 -12.64
N ASP A 53 21.39 -32.83 -12.00
CA ASP A 53 20.57 -34.01 -11.61
C ASP A 53 19.52 -33.62 -10.57
N LYS A 54 19.91 -32.89 -9.51
CA LYS A 54 18.99 -32.45 -8.47
C LYS A 54 18.00 -31.41 -8.98
N THR A 55 18.47 -30.47 -9.78
CA THR A 55 17.62 -29.46 -10.42
C THR A 55 16.53 -30.13 -11.28
N LYS A 56 16.91 -31.10 -12.11
CA LYS A 56 15.97 -31.86 -12.93
C LYS A 56 14.98 -32.67 -12.09
N GLN A 57 15.47 -33.32 -11.02
CA GLN A 57 14.63 -34.06 -10.09
C GLN A 57 13.57 -33.15 -9.45
N TYR A 58 14.00 -32.05 -8.83
CA TYR A 58 13.05 -31.13 -8.13
C TYR A 58 12.04 -30.47 -9.07
N LYS A 59 12.44 -30.10 -10.29
CA LYS A 59 11.49 -29.61 -11.29
C LYS A 59 10.48 -30.67 -11.70
N ALA A 60 10.86 -31.92 -11.79
CA ALA A 60 9.94 -33.02 -12.10
C ALA A 60 8.97 -33.27 -10.94
N GLU A 61 9.45 -33.27 -9.69
CA GLU A 61 8.64 -33.41 -8.49
C GLU A 61 7.67 -32.21 -8.34
N LEU A 62 8.16 -30.99 -8.56
CA LEU A 62 7.34 -29.77 -8.55
C LEU A 62 6.22 -29.85 -9.61
N LYS A 63 6.55 -30.18 -10.85
CA LYS A 63 5.54 -30.33 -11.92
C LYS A 63 4.46 -31.34 -11.54
N LYS A 64 4.88 -32.49 -10.98
CA LYS A 64 3.95 -33.50 -10.50
C LYS A 64 3.04 -32.97 -9.39
N ALA A 65 3.61 -32.33 -8.38
CA ALA A 65 2.85 -31.75 -7.29
C ALA A 65 1.90 -30.65 -7.77
N PHE A 66 2.33 -29.83 -8.73
CA PHE A 66 1.50 -28.80 -9.33
C PHE A 66 0.26 -29.39 -10.00
N GLN A 67 0.42 -30.45 -10.78
CA GLN A 67 -0.68 -31.13 -11.47
C GLN A 67 -1.57 -31.95 -10.53
N GLU A 68 -1.00 -32.60 -9.50
CA GLU A 68 -1.75 -33.48 -8.60
C GLU A 68 -2.48 -32.73 -7.47
N TYR A 69 -2.00 -31.56 -7.09
CA TYR A 69 -2.54 -30.83 -5.92
C TYR A 69 -2.91 -29.39 -6.23
N PHE A 70 -2.07 -28.64 -6.92
CA PHE A 70 -2.31 -27.22 -7.14
C PHE A 70 -3.47 -26.96 -8.12
N LEU A 71 -3.42 -27.53 -9.31
CA LEU A 71 -4.50 -27.36 -10.30
C LEU A 71 -5.85 -27.92 -9.84
N PRO A 72 -5.93 -29.11 -9.16
CA PRO A 72 -7.18 -29.55 -8.57
C PRO A 72 -7.75 -28.60 -7.51
N ALA A 73 -6.89 -27.99 -6.67
CA ALA A 73 -7.35 -26.99 -5.70
C ALA A 73 -8.01 -25.78 -6.38
N TYR A 74 -7.43 -25.28 -7.47
CA TYR A 74 -8.02 -24.20 -8.26
C TYR A 74 -9.32 -24.64 -8.94
N SER A 75 -9.40 -25.87 -9.41
CA SER A 75 -10.63 -26.45 -9.95
C SER A 75 -11.75 -26.54 -8.91
N ASP A 76 -11.41 -26.87 -7.66
CA ASP A 76 -12.37 -26.86 -6.55
C ASP A 76 -12.84 -25.44 -6.20
N ILE A 77 -11.97 -24.44 -6.30
CA ILE A 77 -12.37 -23.03 -6.16
C ILE A 77 -13.37 -22.66 -7.26
N ILE A 78 -13.05 -22.93 -8.53
CA ILE A 78 -13.94 -22.66 -9.68
C ILE A 78 -15.30 -23.32 -9.47
N LYS A 79 -15.31 -24.59 -9.05
CA LYS A 79 -16.55 -25.30 -8.76
C LYS A 79 -17.37 -24.61 -7.68
N THR A 80 -16.71 -24.21 -6.59
CA THR A 80 -17.37 -23.51 -5.49
C THR A 80 -17.94 -22.16 -5.94
N MET A 81 -17.16 -21.38 -6.71
CA MET A 81 -17.62 -20.09 -7.23
C MET A 81 -18.85 -20.24 -8.16
N LYS A 82 -18.92 -21.33 -8.92
CA LYS A 82 -20.09 -21.65 -9.77
C LYS A 82 -21.33 -22.08 -8.96
N GLU A 83 -21.14 -22.61 -7.77
CA GLU A 83 -22.24 -23.01 -6.87
C GLU A 83 -22.78 -21.82 -6.06
N LEU A 84 -22.00 -20.73 -5.90
CA LEU A 84 -22.44 -19.54 -5.20
C LEU A 84 -23.38 -18.72 -6.07
N ASP A 85 -24.43 -18.20 -5.44
CA ASP A 85 -25.40 -17.32 -6.08
C ASP A 85 -24.99 -15.85 -5.85
N SER A 86 -24.44 -15.23 -6.89
CA SER A 86 -23.99 -13.83 -6.81
C SER A 86 -25.11 -12.84 -6.47
N SER A 87 -26.38 -13.21 -6.70
CA SER A 87 -27.53 -12.37 -6.32
C SER A 87 -27.74 -12.30 -4.81
N LYS A 88 -27.09 -13.20 -4.05
CA LYS A 88 -27.13 -13.20 -2.58
C LYS A 88 -25.95 -12.48 -1.95
N ASN A 89 -25.01 -11.96 -2.75
CA ASN A 89 -23.95 -11.14 -2.22
C ASN A 89 -24.53 -9.90 -1.53
N ASN A 90 -23.95 -9.55 -0.41
CA ASN A 90 -24.19 -8.25 0.17
C ASN A 90 -23.54 -7.17 -0.72
N THR A 91 -24.36 -6.27 -1.23
CA THR A 91 -23.91 -5.14 -2.08
C THR A 91 -23.86 -3.81 -1.32
N LEU A 92 -24.09 -3.85 -0.01
CA LEU A 92 -24.06 -2.69 0.88
C LEU A 92 -22.91 -2.83 1.89
N GLY A 93 -22.52 -1.72 2.52
CA GLY A 93 -21.50 -1.69 3.54
C GLY A 93 -21.88 -2.48 4.81
N LEU A 94 -20.90 -2.68 5.70
CA LEU A 94 -21.04 -3.43 6.95
C LEU A 94 -22.15 -2.86 7.86
N SER A 95 -22.36 -1.54 7.86
CA SER A 95 -23.39 -0.86 8.65
C SER A 95 -24.82 -1.40 8.45
N HIS A 96 -25.08 -2.02 7.31
CA HIS A 96 -26.37 -2.65 6.98
C HIS A 96 -26.49 -4.07 7.53
N MET A 97 -25.44 -4.62 8.14
CA MET A 97 -25.45 -5.92 8.79
C MET A 97 -25.71 -5.79 10.29
N LYS A 98 -26.22 -6.87 10.91
CA LYS A 98 -26.34 -6.93 12.37
C LYS A 98 -24.98 -6.80 13.02
N ASN A 99 -24.83 -5.85 13.94
CA ASN A 99 -23.55 -5.49 14.62
C ASN A 99 -22.44 -5.08 13.62
N GLY A 100 -22.81 -4.62 12.44
CA GLY A 100 -21.84 -4.29 11.39
C GLY A 100 -20.99 -3.07 11.71
N LYS A 101 -21.57 -2.08 12.41
CA LYS A 101 -20.83 -0.88 12.84
C LYS A 101 -19.78 -1.24 13.90
N GLU A 102 -20.16 -2.01 14.90
CA GLU A 102 -19.24 -2.48 15.95
C GLU A 102 -18.13 -3.36 15.38
N TYR A 103 -18.46 -4.16 14.37
CA TYR A 103 -17.45 -4.95 13.66
C TYR A 103 -16.50 -4.07 12.85
N TYR A 104 -17.03 -3.05 12.18
CA TYR A 104 -16.20 -2.09 11.44
C TYR A 104 -15.28 -1.30 12.37
N GLU A 105 -15.73 -0.89 13.55
CA GLU A 105 -14.87 -0.22 14.56
C GLU A 105 -13.67 -1.11 14.97
N LEU A 106 -13.86 -2.42 15.10
CA LEU A 106 -12.78 -3.36 15.39
C LEU A 106 -11.80 -3.47 14.20
N LEU A 107 -12.32 -3.60 12.96
CA LEU A 107 -11.50 -3.62 11.76
C LEU A 107 -10.73 -2.32 11.58
N PHE A 108 -11.39 -1.19 11.80
CA PHE A 108 -10.79 0.14 11.75
C PHE A 108 -9.60 0.28 12.70
N LYS A 109 -9.80 -0.10 13.96
CA LYS A 109 -8.73 -0.08 14.97
C LYS A 109 -7.58 -1.00 14.60
N GLN A 110 -7.87 -2.18 14.08
CA GLN A 110 -6.86 -3.15 13.64
C GLN A 110 -6.07 -2.62 12.43
N ALA A 111 -6.76 -2.06 11.42
CA ALA A 111 -6.14 -1.58 10.21
C ALA A 111 -5.29 -0.33 10.45
N THR A 112 -5.82 0.62 11.22
CA THR A 112 -5.16 1.92 11.43
C THR A 112 -4.14 1.93 12.56
N GLY A 113 -4.28 1.05 13.55
CA GLY A 113 -3.40 1.02 14.73
C GLY A 113 -3.54 2.23 15.66
N THR A 114 -4.57 3.05 15.50
CA THR A 114 -4.85 4.22 16.36
C THR A 114 -5.93 3.90 17.39
N ASP A 115 -5.85 4.54 18.55
CA ASP A 115 -6.88 4.51 19.60
C ASP A 115 -7.91 5.64 19.46
N LYS A 116 -7.76 6.53 18.47
CA LYS A 116 -8.70 7.62 18.17
C LYS A 116 -10.04 7.05 17.69
N SER A 117 -11.12 7.77 17.97
CA SER A 117 -12.44 7.43 17.43
C SER A 117 -12.53 7.64 15.92
N ILE A 118 -13.42 6.92 15.24
CA ILE A 118 -13.72 7.14 13.82
C ILE A 118 -14.10 8.60 13.56
N GLU A 119 -14.88 9.21 14.46
CA GLU A 119 -15.30 10.60 14.33
C GLU A 119 -14.12 11.60 14.43
N ASP A 120 -13.12 11.31 15.27
CA ASP A 120 -11.93 12.16 15.35
C ASP A 120 -11.05 12.00 14.12
N ILE A 121 -10.87 10.77 13.62
CA ILE A 121 -10.16 10.52 12.37
C ILE A 121 -10.88 11.18 11.18
N LYS A 122 -12.21 11.15 11.12
CA LYS A 122 -12.96 11.87 10.08
C LYS A 122 -12.68 13.38 10.12
N LYS A 123 -12.59 13.99 11.31
CA LYS A 123 -12.22 15.42 11.44
C LYS A 123 -10.80 15.68 10.92
N GLU A 124 -9.84 14.81 11.25
CA GLU A 124 -8.45 14.91 10.77
C GLU A 124 -8.39 14.76 9.25
N LEU A 125 -9.05 13.77 8.66
CA LEU A 125 -9.13 13.55 7.21
C LEU A 125 -9.75 14.76 6.50
N ASN A 126 -10.87 15.29 6.98
CA ASN A 126 -11.50 16.47 6.41
C ASN A 126 -10.61 17.72 6.52
N SER A 127 -9.90 17.89 7.63
CA SER A 127 -8.97 19.01 7.81
C SER A 127 -7.78 18.89 6.84
N MET A 128 -7.22 17.70 6.70
CA MET A 128 -6.11 17.41 5.80
C MET A 128 -6.52 17.58 4.33
N SER A 129 -7.63 16.99 3.93
CA SER A 129 -8.24 17.13 2.60
C SER A 129 -8.42 18.61 2.22
N ARG A 130 -9.04 19.39 3.11
CA ARG A 130 -9.27 20.81 2.88
C ARG A 130 -7.97 21.61 2.75
N SER A 131 -6.97 21.35 3.59
CA SER A 131 -5.68 22.04 3.52
C SER A 131 -4.93 21.70 2.25
N SER A 132 -4.97 20.44 1.82
CA SER A 132 -4.36 19.98 0.56
C SER A 132 -5.04 20.58 -0.66
N LEU A 133 -6.38 20.64 -0.68
CA LEU A 133 -7.11 21.32 -1.76
C LEU A 133 -6.75 22.81 -1.86
N LEU A 134 -6.66 23.52 -0.74
CA LEU A 134 -6.22 24.91 -0.72
C LEU A 134 -4.78 25.08 -1.23
N ALA A 135 -3.89 24.15 -0.91
CA ALA A 135 -2.52 24.15 -1.42
C ALA A 135 -2.48 23.93 -2.93
N VAL A 136 -3.28 22.99 -3.46
CA VAL A 136 -3.47 22.77 -4.92
C VAL A 136 -3.96 24.04 -5.60
N GLN A 137 -5.03 24.66 -5.09
CA GLN A 137 -5.59 25.89 -5.62
C GLN A 137 -4.57 27.05 -5.61
N SER A 138 -3.75 27.15 -4.56
CA SER A 138 -2.68 28.15 -4.47
C SER A 138 -1.62 27.95 -5.56
N VAL A 139 -1.23 26.72 -5.88
CA VAL A 139 -0.28 26.41 -6.95
C VAL A 139 -0.89 26.74 -8.32
N ILE A 140 -2.11 26.27 -8.59
CA ILE A 140 -2.80 26.49 -9.87
C ILE A 140 -3.03 27.99 -10.14
N SER A 141 -3.35 28.77 -9.10
CA SER A 141 -3.57 30.21 -9.25
C SER A 141 -2.32 30.97 -9.68
N LYS A 142 -1.13 30.47 -9.31
CA LYS A 142 0.17 31.04 -9.70
C LYS A 142 0.64 30.59 -11.07
N ASN A 143 0.36 29.34 -11.42
CA ASN A 143 0.75 28.72 -12.68
C ASN A 143 -0.40 27.88 -13.24
N LYS A 144 -1.25 28.51 -14.04
CA LYS A 144 -2.45 27.87 -14.63
C LYS A 144 -2.12 26.68 -15.56
N ASN A 145 -0.97 26.72 -16.23
CA ASN A 145 -0.59 25.66 -17.16
C ASN A 145 -0.08 24.41 -16.42
N LEU A 146 0.39 24.55 -15.19
CA LEU A 146 1.00 23.44 -14.46
C LEU A 146 0.01 22.31 -14.18
N TYR A 147 -1.27 22.65 -13.92
CA TYR A 147 -2.29 21.63 -13.74
C TYR A 147 -2.55 20.83 -15.03
N ASP A 148 -2.62 21.51 -16.17
CA ASP A 148 -2.77 20.85 -17.46
C ASP A 148 -1.54 19.99 -17.81
N GLU A 149 -0.35 20.42 -17.45
CA GLU A 149 0.88 19.64 -17.60
C GLU A 149 0.86 18.40 -16.68
N TYR A 150 0.39 18.55 -15.46
CA TYR A 150 0.28 17.49 -14.47
C TYR A 150 -0.71 16.41 -14.91
N VAL A 151 -1.96 16.77 -15.21
CA VAL A 151 -3.01 15.80 -15.58
C VAL A 151 -2.74 15.11 -16.91
N ASN A 152 -1.96 15.74 -17.82
CA ASN A 152 -1.55 15.15 -19.09
C ASN A 152 -0.21 14.41 -19.01
N GLY A 153 0.36 14.18 -17.83
CA GLY A 153 1.60 13.43 -17.63
C GLY A 153 2.82 14.04 -18.31
N LYS A 154 2.84 15.38 -18.48
CA LYS A 154 3.93 16.11 -19.11
C LYS A 154 5.09 16.42 -18.17
N ILE A 155 4.84 16.38 -16.86
CA ILE A 155 5.87 16.55 -15.84
C ILE A 155 6.62 15.23 -15.71
N LYS A 156 7.93 15.27 -16.00
CA LYS A 156 8.75 14.08 -16.05
C LYS A 156 9.97 14.20 -15.18
N THR A 157 10.36 13.08 -14.57
CA THR A 157 11.63 12.92 -13.88
C THR A 157 12.77 12.65 -14.86
N LYS A 158 14.01 12.77 -14.40
CA LYS A 158 15.22 12.46 -15.18
C LYS A 158 15.49 10.96 -15.37
N TYR A 159 14.80 10.10 -14.62
CA TYR A 159 15.12 8.69 -14.48
C TYR A 159 14.73 7.86 -15.72
N LYS A 160 15.49 6.79 -15.93
CA LYS A 160 15.29 5.83 -17.03
C LYS A 160 15.10 4.40 -16.53
N ASP A 161 15.36 4.17 -15.25
CA ASP A 161 15.26 2.87 -14.59
C ASP A 161 15.07 3.04 -13.07
N PHE A 162 14.53 2.00 -12.44
CA PHE A 162 14.23 1.97 -11.00
C PHE A 162 15.51 1.95 -10.13
N GLU A 163 16.58 1.36 -10.64
CA GLU A 163 17.84 1.23 -9.88
C GLU A 163 18.51 2.59 -9.69
N SER A 164 18.48 3.45 -10.70
CA SER A 164 19.00 4.83 -10.61
C SER A 164 18.19 5.68 -9.64
N MET A 165 16.86 5.50 -9.56
CA MET A 165 16.03 6.16 -8.54
C MET A 165 16.46 5.79 -7.13
N LEU A 166 16.59 4.49 -6.84
CA LEU A 166 16.98 4.00 -5.52
C LEU A 166 18.40 4.43 -5.12
N LYS A 167 19.34 4.49 -6.06
CA LYS A 167 20.70 4.96 -5.83
C LYS A 167 20.75 6.45 -5.46
N ASP A 168 19.99 7.28 -6.18
CA ASP A 168 19.89 8.69 -5.86
C ASP A 168 19.22 8.89 -4.49
N LEU A 169 18.10 8.19 -4.22
CA LEU A 169 17.43 8.24 -2.92
C LEU A 169 18.34 7.80 -1.77
N ASP A 170 19.07 6.69 -1.90
CA ASP A 170 20.03 6.23 -0.85
C ASP A 170 21.12 7.28 -0.55
N LYS A 171 21.47 8.09 -1.53
CA LYS A 171 22.43 9.19 -1.33
C LYS A 171 21.77 10.40 -0.66
N ASP A 172 20.58 10.79 -1.13
CA ASP A 172 19.99 12.09 -0.85
C ASP A 172 19.25 12.13 0.51
N ILE A 173 18.79 10.95 1.02
CA ILE A 173 18.10 10.87 2.31
C ILE A 173 19.00 10.95 3.55
N LYS A 174 20.33 10.94 3.40
CA LYS A 174 21.29 10.75 4.51
C LYS A 174 21.23 11.80 5.60
N ASP A 175 20.84 13.00 5.24
CA ASP A 175 20.70 14.09 6.21
C ASP A 175 19.37 14.06 6.96
N ASP A 176 18.35 13.40 6.39
CA ASP A 176 17.02 13.40 6.92
C ASP A 176 16.61 12.07 7.59
N PHE A 177 17.34 10.98 7.35
CA PHE A 177 16.99 9.65 7.89
C PHE A 177 18.17 9.00 8.63
N PRO A 178 17.90 8.21 9.72
CA PRO A 178 18.92 7.48 10.46
C PRO A 178 19.53 6.37 9.60
N SER A 179 20.82 6.15 9.68
CA SER A 179 21.53 5.18 8.83
C SER A 179 21.12 3.72 9.11
N VAL A 180 20.76 2.99 8.07
CA VAL A 180 20.52 1.55 8.10
C VAL A 180 21.75 0.72 7.67
N GLY A 181 22.84 1.38 7.25
CA GLY A 181 24.02 0.73 6.66
C GLY A 181 23.81 0.46 5.17
N THR A 182 24.59 -0.46 4.61
CA THR A 182 24.50 -0.81 3.19
C THR A 182 23.27 -1.70 2.94
N LEU A 183 22.41 -1.28 2.03
CA LEU A 183 21.26 -2.05 1.59
C LEU A 183 21.67 -2.99 0.45
N ASN A 184 21.59 -4.30 0.71
CA ASN A 184 21.75 -5.32 -0.33
C ASN A 184 20.34 -5.70 -0.84
N TYR A 185 20.04 -5.33 -2.07
CA TYR A 185 18.71 -5.56 -2.66
C TYR A 185 18.78 -5.99 -4.12
N ARG A 186 17.67 -6.47 -4.62
CA ARG A 186 17.44 -6.82 -6.02
C ARG A 186 16.09 -6.30 -6.47
N ILE A 187 16.03 -5.76 -7.69
CA ILE A 187 14.78 -5.45 -8.36
C ILE A 187 14.46 -6.65 -9.27
N ARG A 188 13.22 -7.12 -9.20
CA ARG A 188 12.75 -8.28 -9.95
C ARG A 188 11.37 -8.00 -10.55
N PRO A 189 11.03 -8.57 -11.70
CA PRO A 189 9.67 -8.47 -12.22
C PRO A 189 8.68 -9.17 -11.28
N ILE A 190 7.47 -8.64 -11.25
CA ILE A 190 6.29 -9.34 -10.70
C ILE A 190 5.94 -10.49 -11.64
N GLY A 191 5.41 -11.60 -11.10
CA GLY A 191 4.85 -12.67 -11.93
C GLY A 191 3.72 -12.13 -12.82
N GLU A 192 3.62 -12.65 -14.03
CA GLU A 192 2.72 -12.14 -15.08
C GLU A 192 1.25 -12.07 -14.62
N ASP A 193 0.82 -13.02 -13.79
CA ASP A 193 -0.55 -13.06 -13.26
C ASP A 193 -0.88 -11.86 -12.36
N LEU A 194 0.04 -11.54 -11.42
CA LEU A 194 -0.12 -10.36 -10.56
C LEU A 194 0.06 -9.06 -11.33
N ALA A 195 0.98 -9.05 -12.30
CA ALA A 195 1.23 -7.90 -13.15
C ALA A 195 -0.02 -7.54 -13.97
N SER A 196 -0.69 -8.53 -14.57
CA SER A 196 -1.94 -8.34 -15.31
C SER A 196 -3.12 -7.98 -14.41
N GLY A 197 -3.04 -8.28 -13.11
CA GLY A 197 -4.01 -7.86 -12.09
C GLY A 197 -3.85 -6.42 -11.61
N GLY A 198 -2.93 -5.64 -12.21
CA GLY A 198 -2.76 -4.21 -11.92
C GLY A 198 -1.86 -3.90 -10.71
N VAL A 199 -1.19 -4.90 -10.13
CA VAL A 199 -0.21 -4.66 -9.05
C VAL A 199 0.99 -3.90 -9.62
N ALA A 200 1.27 -2.70 -9.12
CA ALA A 200 2.34 -1.84 -9.60
C ALA A 200 3.72 -2.30 -9.12
N ALA A 201 3.88 -2.45 -7.82
CA ALA A 201 5.10 -2.94 -7.18
C ALA A 201 4.78 -3.50 -5.80
N TYR A 202 5.71 -4.25 -5.22
CA TYR A 202 5.68 -4.61 -3.80
C TYR A 202 7.05 -4.98 -3.27
N PHE A 203 7.26 -4.74 -1.99
CA PHE A 203 8.47 -5.17 -1.28
C PHE A 203 8.27 -6.55 -0.64
N ASN A 204 9.16 -7.48 -0.95
CA ASN A 204 9.18 -8.78 -0.27
C ASN A 204 9.88 -8.66 1.09
N ILE A 205 9.14 -8.91 2.18
CA ILE A 205 9.73 -8.98 3.52
C ILE A 205 10.81 -10.06 3.52
N PRO A 206 12.09 -9.71 3.81
CA PRO A 206 13.19 -10.67 3.77
C PRO A 206 13.15 -11.60 4.98
N ALA A 207 13.87 -12.71 4.89
CA ALA A 207 14.13 -13.57 6.04
C ALA A 207 14.86 -12.81 7.16
N LEU A 208 14.64 -13.22 8.41
CA LEU A 208 15.26 -12.61 9.61
C LEU A 208 16.77 -12.92 9.73
N ASP A 209 17.35 -13.64 8.78
CA ASP A 209 18.75 -14.06 8.77
C ASP A 209 19.75 -12.90 8.56
N GLY A 210 19.27 -11.73 8.15
CA GLY A 210 20.06 -10.54 7.87
C GLY A 210 20.95 -10.62 6.62
N THR A 211 20.99 -11.78 5.95
CA THR A 211 21.88 -12.08 4.81
C THR A 211 21.14 -12.19 3.48
N THR A 212 19.88 -12.60 3.53
CA THR A 212 19.02 -12.69 2.33
C THR A 212 18.88 -11.32 1.69
N PRO A 213 19.20 -11.15 0.39
CA PRO A 213 19.01 -9.89 -0.30
C PRO A 213 17.53 -9.47 -0.29
N LYS A 214 17.28 -8.23 0.02
CA LYS A 214 15.96 -7.62 -0.04
C LYS A 214 15.46 -7.62 -1.49
N GLN A 215 14.17 -7.76 -1.71
CA GLN A 215 13.61 -7.79 -3.06
C GLN A 215 12.47 -6.82 -3.21
N ILE A 216 12.60 -5.93 -4.20
CA ILE A 216 11.50 -5.11 -4.70
C ILE A 216 11.01 -5.79 -5.98
N ARG A 217 9.73 -6.08 -6.04
CA ARG A 217 9.02 -6.61 -7.20
C ARG A 217 8.32 -5.48 -7.92
N VAL A 218 8.51 -5.38 -9.23
CA VAL A 218 8.01 -4.27 -10.04
C VAL A 218 7.28 -4.82 -11.25
N ASN A 219 6.15 -4.21 -11.58
CA ASN A 219 5.41 -4.53 -12.80
C ASN A 219 6.18 -4.04 -14.02
N MET A 220 6.63 -4.99 -14.84
CA MET A 220 7.41 -4.73 -16.05
C MET A 220 6.58 -4.85 -17.34
N LEU A 221 5.26 -4.98 -17.23
CA LEU A 221 4.41 -4.95 -18.41
C LEU A 221 4.50 -3.56 -19.07
N GLU A 222 4.36 -3.56 -20.39
CA GLU A 222 4.31 -2.33 -21.17
C GLU A 222 3.16 -1.46 -20.64
N ASP A 223 3.44 -0.19 -20.42
CA ASP A 223 2.51 0.82 -19.87
C ASP A 223 2.06 0.64 -18.40
N ALA A 224 2.52 -0.39 -17.69
CA ALA A 224 2.15 -0.57 -16.29
C ALA A 224 2.74 0.52 -15.37
N LEU A 225 3.98 0.92 -15.62
CA LEU A 225 4.68 1.97 -14.88
C LEU A 225 5.48 2.87 -15.85
N ASN A 226 5.13 4.13 -15.89
CA ASN A 226 5.94 5.12 -16.61
C ASN A 226 7.12 5.54 -15.73
N VAL A 227 8.31 5.01 -16.00
CA VAL A 227 9.54 5.28 -15.22
C VAL A 227 9.82 6.77 -15.03
N GLN A 228 9.36 7.63 -15.94
CA GLN A 228 9.58 9.07 -15.84
C GLN A 228 8.47 9.81 -15.08
N SER A 229 7.41 9.14 -14.64
CA SER A 229 6.34 9.81 -13.88
C SER A 229 6.72 10.07 -12.43
N LEU A 230 6.08 11.08 -11.82
CA LEU A 230 6.20 11.37 -10.39
C LEU A 230 5.61 10.23 -9.56
N GLU A 231 4.53 9.63 -10.04
CA GLU A 231 3.86 8.50 -9.40
C GLU A 231 4.78 7.28 -9.32
N THR A 232 5.46 6.91 -10.40
CA THR A 232 6.42 5.80 -10.38
C THR A 232 7.58 6.08 -9.43
N PHE A 233 8.07 7.32 -9.36
CA PHE A 233 9.09 7.69 -8.38
C PHE A 233 8.59 7.51 -6.94
N SER A 234 7.36 7.96 -6.63
CA SER A 234 6.71 7.74 -5.34
C SER A 234 6.58 6.25 -5.02
N THR A 235 6.08 5.44 -5.97
CA THR A 235 5.96 3.98 -5.79
C THR A 235 7.31 3.32 -5.48
N VAL A 236 8.38 3.70 -6.17
CA VAL A 236 9.74 3.18 -5.92
C VAL A 236 10.26 3.62 -4.56
N ALA A 237 9.95 4.84 -4.13
CA ALA A 237 10.28 5.32 -2.80
C ALA A 237 9.49 4.58 -1.71
N HIS A 238 8.19 4.31 -1.92
CA HIS A 238 7.31 3.54 -1.05
C HIS A 238 7.85 2.13 -0.79
N GLU A 239 8.15 1.39 -1.86
CA GLU A 239 8.63 0.01 -1.74
C GLU A 239 10.09 -0.09 -1.31
N GLY A 240 10.89 0.94 -1.64
CA GLY A 240 12.34 0.93 -1.49
C GLY A 240 12.86 1.85 -0.39
N ILE A 241 13.35 3.01 -0.82
CA ILE A 241 14.08 3.99 -0.01
C ILE A 241 13.36 5.34 -0.13
N PRO A 242 12.94 5.93 1.00
CA PRO A 242 13.07 5.51 2.39
C PRO A 242 11.88 4.68 2.94
N GLY A 243 11.05 4.05 2.09
CA GLY A 243 9.85 3.31 2.46
C GLY A 243 10.11 1.91 3.05
N HIS A 244 9.34 0.91 2.62
CA HIS A 244 9.31 -0.42 3.22
C HIS A 244 10.67 -1.10 3.38
N MET A 245 11.50 -1.10 2.32
CA MET A 245 12.81 -1.73 2.39
C MET A 245 13.69 -1.09 3.47
N TYR A 246 13.65 0.23 3.57
CA TYR A 246 14.41 0.99 4.54
C TYR A 246 13.88 0.79 5.97
N GLN A 247 12.56 0.86 6.15
CA GLN A 247 11.86 0.63 7.41
C GLN A 247 12.22 -0.75 8.01
N ILE A 248 12.13 -1.80 7.19
CA ILE A 248 12.46 -3.17 7.61
C ILE A 248 13.96 -3.31 7.89
N ALA A 249 14.83 -2.69 7.09
CA ALA A 249 16.26 -2.71 7.35
C ALA A 249 16.62 -2.02 8.68
N TYR A 250 15.96 -0.90 8.99
CA TYR A 250 16.11 -0.23 10.28
C TYR A 250 15.63 -1.11 11.43
N ALA A 251 14.45 -1.71 11.32
CA ALA A 251 13.90 -2.57 12.34
C ALA A 251 14.79 -3.79 12.62
N TYR A 252 15.25 -4.49 11.58
CA TYR A 252 16.13 -5.66 11.74
C TYR A 252 17.49 -5.32 12.38
N LYS A 253 17.98 -4.10 12.16
CA LYS A 253 19.25 -3.63 12.76
C LYS A 253 19.08 -3.21 14.21
N ASN A 254 17.98 -2.55 14.56
CA ASN A 254 17.85 -1.79 15.81
C ASN A 254 16.87 -2.41 16.81
N VAL A 255 15.84 -3.15 16.35
CA VAL A 255 14.90 -3.85 17.23
C VAL A 255 15.47 -5.22 17.58
N LYS A 256 15.93 -5.37 18.83
CA LYS A 256 16.70 -6.53 19.29
C LYS A 256 15.89 -7.80 19.46
N ASP A 257 14.56 -7.69 19.59
CA ASP A 257 13.67 -8.84 19.80
C ASP A 257 13.22 -9.43 18.46
N PRO A 258 13.79 -10.56 18.00
CA PRO A 258 13.46 -11.12 16.67
C PRO A 258 11.97 -11.44 16.50
N TRP A 259 11.28 -11.83 17.60
CA TRP A 259 9.86 -12.13 17.56
C TRP A 259 9.01 -10.90 17.21
N ARG A 260 9.43 -9.69 17.62
CA ARG A 260 8.74 -8.44 17.22
C ARG A 260 8.82 -8.21 15.73
N ASN A 261 9.97 -8.46 15.12
CA ASN A 261 10.14 -8.31 13.68
C ASN A 261 9.37 -9.36 12.86
N SER A 262 9.01 -10.51 13.46
CA SER A 262 8.31 -11.59 12.77
C SER A 262 6.81 -11.63 13.05
N MET A 263 6.36 -11.16 14.21
CA MET A 263 4.97 -11.32 14.67
C MET A 263 4.22 -10.01 14.84
N ALA A 264 4.92 -8.90 15.05
CA ALA A 264 4.28 -7.60 15.16
C ALA A 264 3.82 -7.13 13.76
N SER A 265 2.51 -7.03 13.57
CA SER A 265 1.90 -6.54 12.35
C SER A 265 0.95 -5.40 12.68
N PHE A 266 1.38 -4.18 12.36
CA PHE A 266 0.60 -2.96 12.53
C PHE A 266 0.59 -2.24 11.18
N LEU A 267 -0.36 -2.62 10.32
CA LEU A 267 -0.43 -2.12 8.94
C LEU A 267 -0.53 -0.60 8.87
N GLY A 268 -1.31 0.02 9.75
CA GLY A 268 -1.40 1.49 9.80
C GLY A 268 -0.05 2.18 10.03
N TYR A 269 0.83 1.57 10.82
CA TYR A 269 2.20 2.06 10.97
C TYR A 269 3.04 1.73 9.73
N THR A 270 2.98 0.49 9.24
CA THR A 270 3.86 0.03 8.16
C THR A 270 3.55 0.75 6.85
N GLU A 271 2.29 0.74 6.44
CA GLU A 271 1.81 1.39 5.22
C GLU A 271 1.78 2.91 5.35
N GLY A 272 1.32 3.42 6.51
CA GLY A 272 1.31 4.86 6.76
C GLY A 272 2.71 5.48 6.72
N TYR A 273 3.74 4.77 7.22
CA TYR A 273 5.12 5.21 7.08
C TYR A 273 5.57 5.22 5.61
N ALA A 274 5.30 4.17 4.85
CA ALA A 274 5.68 4.11 3.44
C ALA A 274 4.97 5.19 2.61
N THR A 275 3.67 5.43 2.85
CA THR A 275 2.89 6.52 2.23
C THR A 275 3.45 7.90 2.63
N TYR A 276 3.82 8.08 3.89
CA TYR A 276 4.47 9.32 4.31
C TYR A 276 5.81 9.52 3.61
N THR A 277 6.63 8.49 3.49
CA THR A 277 7.97 8.59 2.91
C THR A 277 7.97 8.70 1.40
N GLU A 278 7.01 8.13 0.68
CA GLU A 278 6.88 8.31 -0.77
C GLU A 278 6.62 9.78 -1.13
N LEU A 279 5.75 10.45 -0.36
CA LEU A 279 5.45 11.86 -0.56
C LEU A 279 6.61 12.76 -0.08
N TYR A 280 7.26 12.36 1.01
CA TYR A 280 8.45 13.07 1.50
C TYR A 280 9.60 13.01 0.49
N ALA A 281 9.81 11.85 -0.16
CA ALA A 281 10.89 11.63 -1.12
C ALA A 281 10.81 12.55 -2.36
N LEU A 282 9.62 13.02 -2.71
CA LEU A 282 9.44 13.94 -3.85
C LEU A 282 10.28 15.23 -3.73
N LYS A 283 10.66 15.65 -2.50
CA LYS A 283 11.54 16.80 -2.30
C LYS A 283 12.95 16.61 -2.86
N TYR A 284 13.39 15.36 -3.08
CA TYR A 284 14.70 15.03 -3.64
C TYR A 284 14.72 15.00 -5.17
N LEU A 285 13.58 15.22 -5.83
CA LEU A 285 13.51 15.24 -7.28
C LEU A 285 14.25 16.45 -7.86
N ASP A 286 15.39 16.16 -8.49
CA ASP A 286 16.14 17.16 -9.24
C ASP A 286 15.53 17.37 -10.64
N GLY A 287 15.43 18.63 -11.07
CA GLY A 287 14.89 19.01 -12.36
C GLY A 287 13.35 19.10 -12.41
N VAL A 288 12.65 18.82 -11.33
CA VAL A 288 11.21 19.04 -11.18
C VAL A 288 10.96 20.30 -10.34
N SER A 289 10.07 21.17 -10.78
CA SER A 289 9.79 22.41 -10.04
C SER A 289 9.17 22.15 -8.67
N ALA A 290 9.49 22.99 -7.68
CA ALA A 290 8.89 22.88 -6.35
C ALA A 290 7.36 22.99 -6.37
N ASP A 291 6.79 23.78 -7.30
CA ASP A 291 5.34 23.88 -7.46
C ASP A 291 4.75 22.57 -8.02
N ALA A 292 5.45 21.86 -8.92
CA ALA A 292 5.01 20.55 -9.41
C ALA A 292 5.06 19.47 -8.33
N VAL A 293 6.12 19.45 -7.51
CA VAL A 293 6.24 18.56 -6.35
C VAL A 293 5.10 18.85 -5.36
N LYS A 294 4.86 20.12 -5.04
CA LYS A 294 3.77 20.52 -4.14
C LYS A 294 2.40 20.15 -4.70
N LEU A 295 2.19 20.28 -6.01
CA LEU A 295 0.95 19.87 -6.66
C LEU A 295 0.74 18.37 -6.52
N GLN A 296 1.74 17.54 -6.87
CA GLN A 296 1.68 16.07 -6.72
C GLN A 296 1.36 15.66 -5.29
N GLN A 297 2.12 16.15 -4.30
CA GLN A 297 1.93 15.80 -2.90
C GLN A 297 0.51 16.11 -2.42
N ASN A 298 0.01 17.30 -2.73
CA ASN A 298 -1.29 17.71 -2.22
C ASN A 298 -2.46 17.08 -3.00
N MET A 299 -2.30 16.78 -4.29
CA MET A 299 -3.30 16.03 -5.06
C MET A 299 -3.46 14.62 -4.53
N VAL A 300 -2.35 13.91 -4.27
CA VAL A 300 -2.37 12.56 -3.69
C VAL A 300 -3.03 12.58 -2.30
N VAL A 301 -2.57 13.44 -1.39
CA VAL A 301 -3.16 13.55 -0.04
C VAL A 301 -4.64 13.89 -0.07
N TYR A 302 -5.06 14.76 -0.99
CA TYR A 302 -6.47 15.10 -1.17
C TYR A 302 -7.30 13.88 -1.54
N GLN A 303 -6.86 13.14 -2.57
CA GLN A 303 -7.55 11.93 -3.04
C GLN A 303 -7.57 10.83 -1.97
N ASP A 304 -6.46 10.58 -1.31
CA ASP A 304 -6.32 9.57 -0.26
C ASP A 304 -7.27 9.82 0.92
N CYS A 305 -7.38 11.08 1.35
CA CYS A 305 -8.34 11.47 2.39
C CYS A 305 -9.79 11.21 1.95
N LEU A 306 -10.13 11.47 0.69
CA LEU A 306 -11.48 11.21 0.18
C LEU A 306 -11.77 9.71 0.07
N ILE A 307 -10.79 8.90 -0.33
CA ILE A 307 -10.93 7.43 -0.35
C ILE A 307 -11.17 6.89 1.07
N ALA A 308 -10.40 7.38 2.05
CA ALA A 308 -10.59 6.99 3.45
C ALA A 308 -11.97 7.41 4.00
N LEU A 309 -12.44 8.61 3.67
CA LEU A 309 -13.78 9.08 4.04
C LEU A 309 -14.88 8.25 3.36
N ALA A 310 -14.68 7.84 2.10
CA ALA A 310 -15.61 6.98 1.38
C ALA A 310 -15.72 5.58 2.00
N ASP A 311 -14.61 4.96 2.42
CA ASP A 311 -14.61 3.68 3.15
C ASP A 311 -15.44 3.79 4.45
N ILE A 312 -15.19 4.83 5.25
CA ILE A 312 -15.97 5.11 6.47
C ILE A 312 -17.44 5.34 6.13
N GLY A 313 -17.72 6.13 5.10
CA GLY A 313 -19.08 6.40 4.63
C GLY A 313 -19.85 5.12 4.28
N ILE A 314 -19.24 4.24 3.50
CA ILE A 314 -19.86 2.98 3.06
C ILE A 314 -20.08 2.04 4.25
N HIS A 315 -19.06 1.82 5.07
CA HIS A 315 -19.08 0.76 6.07
C HIS A 315 -19.59 1.18 7.45
N TYR A 316 -19.50 2.45 7.80
CA TYR A 316 -19.92 2.97 9.09
C TYR A 316 -21.19 3.83 9.01
N GLU A 317 -21.29 4.69 7.99
CA GLU A 317 -22.43 5.58 7.83
C GLU A 317 -23.55 4.99 6.95
N GLY A 318 -23.24 3.98 6.13
CA GLY A 318 -24.22 3.27 5.33
C GLY A 318 -24.43 3.85 3.94
N TRP A 319 -23.42 4.49 3.37
CA TRP A 319 -23.52 5.05 2.03
C TRP A 319 -23.81 4.00 0.97
N THR A 320 -24.70 4.37 0.08
CA THR A 320 -25.00 3.66 -1.17
C THR A 320 -24.04 4.13 -2.28
N LYS A 321 -24.16 3.53 -3.47
CA LYS A 321 -23.44 4.01 -4.67
C LYS A 321 -23.81 5.45 -5.03
N GLU A 322 -25.08 5.84 -4.83
CA GLU A 322 -25.55 7.20 -5.08
C GLU A 322 -24.92 8.20 -4.10
N ASP A 323 -24.83 7.83 -2.81
CA ASP A 323 -24.18 8.68 -1.80
C ASP A 323 -22.69 8.86 -2.12
N LEU A 324 -21.98 7.80 -2.55
CA LEU A 324 -20.59 7.90 -2.99
C LEU A 324 -20.45 8.80 -4.23
N SER A 325 -21.34 8.65 -5.21
CA SER A 325 -21.32 9.48 -6.41
C SER A 325 -21.48 10.96 -6.06
N ASN A 326 -22.46 11.28 -5.22
CA ASN A 326 -22.70 12.65 -4.75
C ASN A 326 -21.49 13.20 -3.98
N PHE A 327 -20.92 12.41 -3.09
CA PHE A 327 -19.72 12.80 -2.34
C PHE A 327 -18.54 13.12 -3.25
N LEU A 328 -18.28 12.30 -4.28
CA LEU A 328 -17.18 12.54 -5.22
C LEU A 328 -17.45 13.77 -6.09
N GLU A 329 -18.71 13.99 -6.54
CA GLU A 329 -19.09 15.17 -7.31
C GLU A 329 -18.91 16.46 -6.50
N GLU A 330 -19.37 16.48 -5.26
CA GLU A 330 -19.22 17.64 -4.34
C GLU A 330 -17.74 17.98 -4.09
N ASN A 331 -16.85 16.99 -4.17
CA ASN A 331 -15.40 17.14 -4.01
C ASN A 331 -14.63 17.30 -5.34
N GLY A 332 -15.33 17.51 -6.46
CA GLY A 332 -14.72 17.76 -7.76
C GLY A 332 -14.06 16.55 -8.42
N LEU A 333 -14.36 15.34 -7.94
CA LEU A 333 -13.90 14.06 -8.48
C LEU A 333 -15.02 13.23 -9.12
N GLY A 334 -16.10 13.89 -9.56
CA GLY A 334 -17.24 13.22 -10.17
C GLY A 334 -16.85 12.39 -11.39
N VAL A 335 -17.31 11.14 -11.41
CA VAL A 335 -17.13 10.19 -12.52
C VAL A 335 -18.49 9.74 -13.03
N SER A 336 -18.56 9.32 -14.28
CA SER A 336 -19.81 8.88 -14.92
C SER A 336 -20.38 7.59 -14.33
N ASP A 337 -19.53 6.72 -13.78
CA ASP A 337 -19.91 5.47 -13.11
C ASP A 337 -18.95 5.19 -11.95
N VAL A 338 -19.50 5.09 -10.75
CA VAL A 338 -18.74 4.80 -9.52
C VAL A 338 -18.80 3.31 -9.14
N SER A 339 -19.42 2.47 -9.95
CA SER A 339 -19.75 1.09 -9.57
C SER A 339 -18.54 0.26 -9.21
N ASP A 340 -17.48 0.30 -10.02
CA ASP A 340 -16.27 -0.49 -9.76
C ASP A 340 -15.57 0.00 -8.50
N PHE A 341 -15.46 1.31 -8.32
CA PHE A 341 -14.83 1.90 -7.15
C PHE A 341 -15.63 1.60 -5.86
N TYR A 342 -16.97 1.75 -5.93
CA TYR A 342 -17.83 1.36 -4.80
C TYR A 342 -17.69 -0.11 -4.47
N ASN A 343 -17.72 -1.00 -5.47
CA ASN A 343 -17.60 -2.43 -5.26
C ASN A 343 -16.24 -2.81 -4.66
N GLN A 344 -15.17 -2.15 -5.08
CA GLN A 344 -13.82 -2.37 -4.54
C GLN A 344 -13.77 -2.01 -3.05
N LEU A 345 -14.26 -0.82 -2.66
CA LEU A 345 -14.31 -0.41 -1.26
C LEU A 345 -15.24 -1.32 -0.46
N GLN A 346 -16.45 -1.58 -0.97
CA GLN A 346 -17.46 -2.40 -0.32
C GLN A 346 -16.99 -3.83 -0.03
N ALA A 347 -16.24 -4.44 -0.96
CA ALA A 347 -15.70 -5.79 -0.78
C ALA A 347 -14.51 -5.86 0.18
N ASN A 348 -13.82 -4.74 0.42
CA ASN A 348 -12.55 -4.69 1.16
C ASN A 348 -12.58 -3.62 2.27
N PRO A 349 -13.44 -3.77 3.30
CA PRO A 349 -13.55 -2.79 4.37
C PRO A 349 -12.20 -2.54 5.04
N THR A 350 -11.86 -1.27 5.20
CA THR A 350 -10.62 -0.76 5.81
C THR A 350 -9.32 -1.00 5.03
N ALA A 351 -9.36 -1.60 3.83
CA ALA A 351 -8.15 -1.98 3.08
C ALA A 351 -7.19 -0.80 2.85
N PHE A 352 -7.72 0.38 2.53
CA PHE A 352 -6.92 1.57 2.27
C PHE A 352 -6.67 2.44 3.52
N LEU A 353 -7.37 2.18 4.62
CA LEU A 353 -7.22 3.01 5.82
C LEU A 353 -5.85 2.88 6.48
N SER A 354 -5.20 1.73 6.35
CA SER A 354 -3.83 1.54 6.84
C SER A 354 -2.84 2.52 6.20
N TYR A 355 -3.01 2.79 4.91
CA TYR A 355 -2.21 3.75 4.15
C TYR A 355 -2.54 5.19 4.56
N TYR A 356 -3.76 5.58 4.38
CA TYR A 356 -4.17 6.99 4.41
C TYR A 356 -4.36 7.54 5.82
N VAL A 357 -4.99 6.76 6.71
CA VAL A 357 -5.06 7.16 8.14
C VAL A 357 -3.67 7.07 8.77
N GLY A 358 -2.88 6.04 8.44
CA GLY A 358 -1.51 5.90 8.89
C GLY A 358 -0.65 7.11 8.49
N TYR A 359 -0.74 7.55 7.23
CA TYR A 359 -0.11 8.78 6.75
C TYR A 359 -0.52 10.01 7.58
N VAL A 360 -1.82 10.20 7.77
CA VAL A 360 -2.35 11.36 8.51
C VAL A 360 -1.82 11.39 9.94
N GLN A 361 -1.73 10.24 10.61
CA GLN A 361 -1.16 10.16 11.96
C GLN A 361 0.30 10.62 11.98
N ILE A 362 1.14 10.13 11.05
CA ILE A 362 2.56 10.51 10.99
C ILE A 362 2.73 11.98 10.59
N ALA A 363 1.95 12.46 9.63
CA ALA A 363 1.99 13.85 9.19
C ALA A 363 1.60 14.83 10.32
N ASN A 364 0.58 14.49 11.12
CA ASN A 364 0.19 15.28 12.28
C ASN A 364 1.29 15.27 13.35
N LEU A 365 1.88 14.11 13.67
CA LEU A 365 3.01 14.03 14.63
C LEU A 365 4.20 14.89 14.18
N LYS A 366 4.50 14.92 12.88
CA LYS A 366 5.56 15.78 12.36
C LYS A 366 5.23 17.24 12.52
N LYS A 367 4.00 17.62 12.17
CA LYS A 367 3.54 19.00 12.29
C LYS A 367 3.62 19.48 13.75
N ASP A 368 3.14 18.68 14.69
CA ASP A 368 3.15 19.00 16.11
C ASP A 368 4.60 19.17 16.63
N ALA A 369 5.50 18.26 16.21
CA ALA A 369 6.92 18.35 16.56
C ALA A 369 7.57 19.63 15.98
N GLN A 370 7.24 19.99 14.74
CA GLN A 370 7.73 21.22 14.11
C GLN A 370 7.20 22.48 14.81
N GLU A 371 5.92 22.50 15.19
CA GLU A 371 5.32 23.63 15.89
C GLU A 371 5.93 23.83 17.29
N GLU A 372 6.22 22.74 18.01
CA GLU A 372 6.83 22.82 19.34
C GLU A 372 8.32 23.15 19.31
N LEU A 373 9.09 22.52 18.44
CA LEU A 373 10.55 22.65 18.40
C LEU A 373 11.04 23.82 17.54
N LYS A 374 10.28 24.27 16.57
CA LYS A 374 10.64 25.36 15.65
C LYS A 374 12.04 25.14 15.05
N ASP A 375 12.98 26.06 15.29
CA ASP A 375 14.35 26.00 14.78
C ASP A 375 15.17 24.82 15.33
N LYS A 376 14.70 24.16 16.38
CA LYS A 376 15.34 22.97 16.95
C LYS A 376 14.85 21.67 16.33
N PHE A 377 13.80 21.71 15.48
CA PHE A 377 13.31 20.52 14.81
C PHE A 377 14.36 19.96 13.85
N ASN A 378 14.56 18.62 13.90
CA ASN A 378 15.48 17.92 13.04
C ASN A 378 14.76 16.73 12.39
N ASP A 379 14.74 16.66 11.05
CA ASP A 379 14.06 15.60 10.31
C ASP A 379 14.62 14.20 10.64
N ARG A 380 15.94 14.07 10.78
CA ARG A 380 16.56 12.77 11.09
C ARG A 380 16.14 12.23 12.44
N ASP A 381 16.16 13.09 13.46
CA ASP A 381 15.82 12.71 14.83
C ASP A 381 14.31 12.36 14.92
N PHE A 382 13.48 13.11 14.18
CA PHE A 382 12.06 12.80 14.05
C PHE A 382 11.84 11.43 13.38
N HIS A 383 12.51 11.17 12.24
CA HIS A 383 12.39 9.88 11.55
C HIS A 383 12.95 8.73 12.40
N GLU A 384 14.01 8.97 13.17
CA GLU A 384 14.51 7.97 14.13
C GLU A 384 13.48 7.69 15.23
N ALA A 385 12.82 8.71 15.77
CA ALA A 385 11.78 8.55 16.77
C ALA A 385 10.61 7.70 16.27
N ILE A 386 10.20 7.88 14.99
CA ILE A 386 9.16 7.03 14.38
C ILE A 386 9.64 5.59 14.22
N LEU A 387 10.88 5.38 13.77
CA LEU A 387 11.39 4.06 13.38
C LEU A 387 11.84 3.20 14.57
N LYS A 388 12.22 3.80 15.71
CA LYS A 388 12.93 3.12 16.80
C LYS A 388 12.17 1.96 17.44
N SER A 389 10.83 1.98 17.40
CA SER A 389 10.00 0.90 17.95
C SER A 389 9.84 -0.30 17.02
N GLY A 390 10.18 -0.16 15.72
CA GLY A 390 9.71 -1.09 14.70
C GLY A 390 8.20 -0.99 14.53
N ALA A 391 7.56 -2.00 13.96
CA ALA A 391 6.11 -2.02 13.80
C ALA A 391 5.43 -1.98 15.20
N ALA A 392 4.61 -0.95 15.41
CA ALA A 392 3.95 -0.67 16.69
C ALA A 392 2.62 0.07 16.46
N PRO A 393 1.67 0.01 17.41
CA PRO A 393 0.48 0.86 17.37
C PRO A 393 0.86 2.32 17.59
N PHE A 394 0.02 3.26 17.12
CA PHE A 394 0.37 4.68 17.10
C PHE A 394 0.61 5.29 18.47
N HIS A 395 -0.03 4.84 19.55
CA HIS A 395 0.26 5.36 20.89
C HIS A 395 1.75 5.19 21.30
N VAL A 396 2.40 4.09 20.84
CA VAL A 396 3.84 3.88 21.08
C VAL A 396 4.68 4.83 20.23
N VAL A 397 4.27 5.07 18.98
CA VAL A 397 4.96 6.02 18.08
C VAL A 397 4.83 7.45 18.62
N GLU A 398 3.63 7.81 19.11
CA GLU A 398 3.36 9.10 19.75
C GLU A 398 4.24 9.33 20.98
N GLU A 399 4.40 8.32 21.84
CA GLU A 399 5.31 8.39 23.00
C GLU A 399 6.76 8.64 22.55
N ASN A 400 7.20 7.91 21.51
CA ASN A 400 8.55 8.09 20.98
C ASN A 400 8.80 9.50 20.43
N VAL A 401 7.82 10.08 19.72
CA VAL A 401 7.93 11.46 19.19
C VAL A 401 7.88 12.46 20.34
N LYS A 402 7.08 12.22 21.37
CA LYS A 402 7.04 13.05 22.58
C LYS A 402 8.40 13.07 23.30
N ASP A 403 9.01 11.89 23.48
CA ASP A 403 10.36 11.79 24.05
C ASP A 403 11.38 12.58 23.23
N TYR A 404 11.30 12.53 21.89
CA TYR A 404 12.14 13.33 21.00
C TYR A 404 11.93 14.82 21.26
N ILE A 405 10.69 15.29 21.29
CA ILE A 405 10.37 16.70 21.54
C ILE A 405 10.90 17.16 22.89
N GLU A 406 10.71 16.36 23.94
CA GLU A 406 11.20 16.69 25.29
C GLU A 406 12.74 16.74 25.35
N SER A 407 13.43 15.84 24.66
CA SER A 407 14.89 15.79 24.65
C SER A 407 15.53 16.90 23.82
N ALA A 408 14.82 17.47 22.83
CA ALA A 408 15.31 18.52 21.94
C ALA A 408 15.00 19.94 22.45
N LYS A 409 14.12 20.08 23.47
CA LYS A 409 13.84 21.40 24.12
C LYS A 409 15.01 21.87 24.93
#